data_cdf26741b7473f797b3be77eef309847
#
_entry.id   cdf26741b7473f797b3be77eef309847
#
_cell.length_a   1.000
_cell.length_b   1.000
_cell.length_c   1.000
_cell.angle_alpha   90.00
_cell.angle_beta   90.00
_cell.angle_gamma   90.00
#
_symmetry.space_group_name_H-M   'P 1'
#
loop_
_entity.id
_entity.type
_entity.pdbx_description
1 polymer ?
#
loop_
_entity_poly.entity_id
_entity_poly.type
_entity_poly.pdbx_seq_one_letter_code
_entity_poly.pdbx_strand_id
1 'polypeptide(L)'
;MDFSLSEERKMLQETVARFFESNYQNINKRNENVNLPEGFCKNFWKESAELGIISALVSPKFGGLGGDGDDISIIFELIGKSLCVEPFLASGVLSSTILSSVSNPNLDLINQIVEGKLLIAFAHTEMNNRYEDSFIENSASLKDNKWCLNGTKSFVINGDTANKVIVSARIDGDVNDKAGIGLFLVDNDQIKNRSYNTVDGYRASELIFDTAKAELIARDNEALSCIIKANSAGALALSAEALGIMETCFNLTLDYLKTRNQFGKSIGSFQSIQHRMVDMMLEIEQVKSAVMLASSTYRSDEKTRDRNISAAKNLVGRVGKLVAEETIQLHGDRKSVV
;
A
#
# COMPACT_ATOMS: atom_id res chain seq x y z
N MET A 1 13.33 17.84 -15.56
CA MET A 1 13.38 16.65 -14.69
C MET A 1 13.86 15.49 -15.55
N ASP A 2 14.84 14.74 -15.09
CA ASP A 2 15.22 13.47 -15.71
C ASP A 2 14.42 12.36 -15.00
N PHE A 3 13.62 11.63 -15.77
CA PHE A 3 12.80 10.52 -15.26
C PHE A 3 13.43 9.15 -15.56
N SER A 4 14.67 9.14 -16.03
CA SER A 4 15.39 7.87 -16.26
C SER A 4 15.81 7.24 -14.93
N LEU A 5 15.56 5.94 -14.81
CA LEU A 5 15.99 5.18 -13.63
C LEU A 5 17.52 5.05 -13.62
N SER A 6 18.13 5.16 -12.43
CA SER A 6 19.52 4.82 -12.23
C SER A 6 19.78 3.33 -12.54
N GLU A 7 21.03 2.96 -12.81
CA GLU A 7 21.39 1.54 -13.05
C GLU A 7 21.04 0.66 -11.83
N GLU A 8 21.20 1.16 -10.61
CA GLU A 8 20.83 0.47 -9.38
C GLU A 8 19.32 0.18 -9.32
N ARG A 9 18.47 1.17 -9.67
CA ARG A 9 17.02 1.02 -9.71
C ARG A 9 16.54 0.08 -10.83
N LYS A 10 17.23 0.06 -11.96
CA LYS A 10 16.97 -0.94 -13.03
C LYS A 10 17.28 -2.34 -12.55
N MET A 11 18.41 -2.54 -11.88
CA MET A 11 18.78 -3.84 -11.30
C MET A 11 17.79 -4.28 -10.21
N LEU A 12 17.33 -3.36 -9.36
CA LEU A 12 16.28 -3.62 -8.39
C LEU A 12 15.00 -4.09 -9.09
N GLN A 13 14.52 -3.33 -10.09
CA GLN A 13 13.32 -3.64 -10.86
C GLN A 13 13.41 -5.04 -11.50
N GLU A 14 14.51 -5.37 -12.17
CA GLU A 14 14.71 -6.67 -12.80
C GLU A 14 14.77 -7.82 -11.79
N THR A 15 15.40 -7.59 -10.63
CA THR A 15 15.52 -8.60 -9.58
C THR A 15 14.16 -8.89 -8.94
N VAL A 16 13.42 -7.84 -8.59
CA VAL A 16 12.09 -7.96 -7.99
C VAL A 16 11.11 -8.57 -9.00
N ALA A 17 11.15 -8.16 -10.27
CA ALA A 17 10.28 -8.71 -11.31
C ALA A 17 10.49 -10.23 -11.46
N ARG A 18 11.73 -10.69 -11.62
CA ARG A 18 12.05 -12.12 -11.71
C ARG A 18 11.61 -12.92 -10.48
N PHE A 19 11.82 -12.36 -9.30
CA PHE A 19 11.43 -13.01 -8.05
C PHE A 19 9.91 -13.13 -7.93
N PHE A 20 9.16 -12.07 -8.26
CA PHE A 20 7.69 -12.10 -8.22
C PHE A 20 7.12 -13.03 -9.30
N GLU A 21 7.62 -12.97 -10.54
CA GLU A 21 7.20 -13.87 -11.62
C GLU A 21 7.42 -15.34 -11.27
N SER A 22 8.54 -15.68 -10.62
CA SER A 22 8.82 -17.07 -10.24
C SER A 22 7.92 -17.61 -9.13
N ASN A 23 7.43 -16.74 -8.25
CA ASN A 23 6.62 -17.10 -7.07
C ASN A 23 5.12 -16.90 -7.26
N TYR A 24 4.72 -15.91 -8.09
CA TYR A 24 3.33 -15.55 -8.41
C TYR A 24 3.00 -15.86 -9.87
N GLN A 25 3.29 -17.09 -10.33
CA GLN A 25 3.16 -17.51 -11.73
C GLN A 25 1.73 -17.39 -12.27
N ASN A 26 0.73 -17.48 -11.42
CA ASN A 26 -0.67 -17.41 -11.82
C ASN A 26 -1.59 -17.11 -10.64
N ILE A 27 -2.86 -16.80 -10.95
CA ILE A 27 -3.88 -16.44 -9.97
C ILE A 27 -4.15 -17.57 -8.94
N ASN A 28 -3.94 -18.84 -9.27
CA ASN A 28 -4.15 -19.93 -8.33
C ASN A 28 -3.13 -19.86 -7.19
N LYS A 29 -1.86 -19.52 -7.49
CA LYS A 29 -0.83 -19.36 -6.47
C LYS A 29 -1.16 -18.22 -5.50
N ARG A 30 -1.66 -17.11 -6.04
CA ARG A 30 -2.19 -16.02 -5.21
C ARG A 30 -3.34 -16.49 -4.30
N ASN A 31 -4.31 -17.21 -4.86
CA ASN A 31 -5.44 -17.73 -4.10
C ASN A 31 -5.01 -18.72 -3.00
N GLU A 32 -3.97 -19.54 -3.26
CA GLU A 32 -3.35 -20.37 -2.22
C GLU A 32 -2.81 -19.51 -1.08
N ASN A 33 -2.06 -18.46 -1.38
CA ASN A 33 -1.46 -17.56 -0.39
C ASN A 33 -2.53 -16.82 0.45
N VAL A 34 -3.59 -16.31 -0.19
CA VAL A 34 -4.73 -15.66 0.49
C VAL A 34 -5.43 -16.59 1.48
N ASN A 35 -5.48 -17.90 1.17
CA ASN A 35 -6.11 -18.90 2.02
C ASN A 35 -5.21 -19.45 3.15
N LEU A 36 -3.95 -19.02 3.23
CA LEU A 36 -3.09 -19.34 4.38
C LEU A 36 -3.62 -18.68 5.66
N PRO A 37 -3.29 -19.22 6.83
CA PRO A 37 -3.74 -18.66 8.12
C PRO A 37 -3.41 -17.18 8.29
N GLU A 38 -2.25 -16.75 7.79
CA GLU A 38 -1.79 -15.36 7.82
C GLU A 38 -2.32 -14.52 6.65
N GLY A 39 -2.91 -15.14 5.62
CA GLY A 39 -3.36 -14.48 4.40
C GLY A 39 -2.23 -14.15 3.42
N PHE A 40 -1.01 -14.59 3.67
CA PHE A 40 0.16 -14.42 2.82
C PHE A 40 1.20 -15.53 3.06
N CYS A 41 2.20 -15.67 2.19
CA CYS A 41 3.25 -16.68 2.30
C CYS A 41 4.44 -16.16 3.13
N LYS A 42 4.65 -16.70 4.34
CA LYS A 42 5.78 -16.34 5.22
C LYS A 42 7.15 -16.60 4.58
N ASN A 43 7.29 -17.66 3.78
CA ASN A 43 8.55 -17.94 3.11
C ASN A 43 8.86 -16.90 2.05
N PHE A 44 7.86 -16.51 1.25
CA PHE A 44 8.02 -15.44 0.27
C PHE A 44 8.37 -14.10 0.95
N TRP A 45 7.73 -13.78 2.09
CA TRP A 45 8.07 -12.58 2.87
C TRP A 45 9.51 -12.60 3.38
N LYS A 46 9.97 -13.74 3.89
CA LYS A 46 11.35 -13.92 4.35
C LYS A 46 12.36 -13.78 3.19
N GLU A 47 12.11 -14.45 2.08
CA GLU A 47 12.95 -14.37 0.88
C GLU A 47 12.98 -12.94 0.31
N SER A 48 11.86 -12.20 0.37
CA SER A 48 11.79 -10.79 -0.02
C SER A 48 12.71 -9.92 0.86
N ALA A 49 12.79 -10.21 2.15
CA ALA A 49 13.71 -9.53 3.06
C ALA A 49 15.18 -9.86 2.72
N GLU A 50 15.49 -11.13 2.52
CA GLU A 50 16.85 -11.61 2.16
C GLU A 50 17.34 -11.02 0.82
N LEU A 51 16.43 -10.79 -0.12
CA LEU A 51 16.71 -10.12 -1.40
C LEU A 51 16.78 -8.59 -1.29
N GLY A 52 16.52 -8.02 -0.12
CA GLY A 52 16.58 -6.59 0.12
C GLY A 52 15.35 -5.80 -0.39
N ILE A 53 14.26 -6.47 -0.79
CA ILE A 53 13.06 -5.79 -1.32
C ILE A 53 12.41 -4.92 -0.23
N ILE A 54 12.30 -5.42 1.00
CA ILE A 54 11.77 -4.64 2.12
C ILE A 54 12.73 -3.49 2.46
N SER A 55 14.04 -3.76 2.43
CA SER A 55 15.10 -2.77 2.66
C SER A 55 15.04 -1.61 1.66
N ALA A 56 14.67 -1.88 0.41
CA ALA A 56 14.52 -0.86 -0.61
C ALA A 56 13.33 0.10 -0.36
N LEU A 57 12.42 -0.23 0.55
CA LEU A 57 11.33 0.67 1.00
C LEU A 57 11.75 1.59 2.16
N VAL A 58 12.94 1.42 2.72
CA VAL A 58 13.45 2.15 3.88
C VAL A 58 14.70 2.94 3.52
N SER A 59 14.79 4.17 4.03
CA SER A 59 15.94 5.05 3.77
C SER A 59 17.26 4.49 4.34
N PRO A 60 18.41 4.68 3.64
CA PRO A 60 19.75 4.31 4.13
C PRO A 60 20.08 4.91 5.49
N LYS A 61 19.53 6.09 5.82
CA LYS A 61 19.68 6.72 7.13
C LYS A 61 19.19 5.81 8.28
N PHE A 62 18.27 4.91 7.99
CA PHE A 62 17.62 4.02 8.96
C PHE A 62 17.92 2.54 8.69
N GLY A 63 18.99 2.25 7.97
CA GLY A 63 19.44 0.87 7.71
C GLY A 63 18.81 0.23 6.45
N GLY A 64 18.05 0.99 5.65
CA GLY A 64 17.51 0.53 4.38
C GLY A 64 18.45 0.73 3.19
N LEU A 65 17.94 0.51 1.99
CA LEU A 65 18.68 0.66 0.72
C LEU A 65 18.05 1.70 -0.23
N GLY A 66 16.86 2.25 0.09
CA GLY A 66 16.12 3.12 -0.79
C GLY A 66 15.17 4.07 -0.05
N GLY A 67 13.87 3.78 -0.11
CA GLY A 67 12.81 4.54 0.57
C GLY A 67 12.51 5.89 -0.08
N ASP A 68 12.87 6.06 -1.35
CA ASP A 68 12.46 7.18 -2.17
C ASP A 68 11.17 6.87 -2.93
N GLY A 69 10.55 7.88 -3.52
CA GLY A 69 9.33 7.71 -4.28
C GLY A 69 9.47 6.72 -5.43
N ASP A 70 10.62 6.75 -6.14
CA ASP A 70 10.88 5.81 -7.23
C ASP A 70 11.02 4.36 -6.74
N ASP A 71 11.67 4.16 -5.60
CA ASP A 71 11.84 2.81 -5.02
C ASP A 71 10.49 2.21 -4.62
N ILE A 72 9.63 3.03 -3.97
CA ILE A 72 8.25 2.65 -3.64
C ILE A 72 7.46 2.32 -4.91
N SER A 73 7.53 3.20 -5.92
CA SER A 73 6.75 3.03 -7.15
C SER A 73 7.17 1.80 -7.94
N ILE A 74 8.47 1.52 -8.08
CA ILE A 74 8.98 0.32 -8.77
C ILE A 74 8.47 -0.96 -8.10
N ILE A 75 8.59 -1.05 -6.78
CA ILE A 75 8.19 -2.26 -6.05
C ILE A 75 6.67 -2.44 -6.11
N PHE A 76 5.89 -1.39 -5.91
CA PHE A 76 4.44 -1.50 -5.91
C PHE A 76 3.82 -1.68 -7.30
N GLU A 77 4.43 -1.16 -8.35
CA GLU A 77 4.03 -1.50 -9.72
C GLU A 77 4.19 -3.01 -9.99
N LEU A 78 5.29 -3.61 -9.52
CA LEU A 78 5.52 -5.05 -9.64
C LEU A 78 4.60 -5.89 -8.73
N ILE A 79 4.27 -5.40 -7.53
CA ILE A 79 3.22 -5.98 -6.67
C ILE A 79 1.89 -6.01 -7.42
N GLY A 80 1.51 -4.91 -8.08
CA GLY A 80 0.32 -4.84 -8.89
C GLY A 80 0.31 -5.79 -10.08
N LYS A 81 1.44 -5.94 -10.79
CA LYS A 81 1.58 -6.88 -11.92
C LYS A 81 1.42 -8.34 -11.51
N SER A 82 1.87 -8.70 -10.32
CA SER A 82 1.82 -10.06 -9.78
C SER A 82 0.64 -10.32 -8.84
N LEU A 83 -0.07 -9.28 -8.41
CA LEU A 83 -1.14 -9.34 -7.40
C LEU A 83 -0.65 -9.96 -6.07
N CYS A 84 0.55 -9.60 -5.66
CA CYS A 84 1.19 -10.03 -4.44
C CYS A 84 0.42 -9.54 -3.20
N VAL A 85 0.27 -10.37 -2.17
CA VAL A 85 -0.58 -10.10 -0.98
C VAL A 85 0.20 -9.96 0.33
N GLU A 86 1.51 -10.00 0.28
CA GLU A 86 2.39 -9.84 1.42
C GLU A 86 2.30 -8.43 2.02
N PRO A 87 2.64 -8.25 3.31
CA PRO A 87 2.38 -7.01 4.07
C PRO A 87 3.34 -5.86 3.73
N PHE A 88 3.71 -5.68 2.44
CA PHE A 88 4.59 -4.59 1.99
C PHE A 88 4.01 -3.21 2.30
N LEU A 89 2.68 -3.02 2.10
CA LEU A 89 2.04 -1.75 2.40
C LEU A 89 2.02 -1.46 3.91
N ALA A 90 1.52 -2.41 4.72
CA ALA A 90 1.33 -2.19 6.15
C ALA A 90 2.65 -1.99 6.89
N SER A 91 3.60 -2.91 6.70
CA SER A 91 4.86 -2.92 7.45
C SER A 91 5.99 -2.20 6.69
N GLY A 92 6.13 -2.50 5.39
CA GLY A 92 7.22 -1.96 4.57
C GLY A 92 7.07 -0.47 4.25
N VAL A 93 5.85 0.06 4.12
CA VAL A 93 5.61 1.47 3.78
C VAL A 93 5.03 2.25 4.94
N LEU A 94 3.82 1.92 5.42
CA LEU A 94 3.13 2.76 6.40
C LEU A 94 3.88 2.83 7.73
N SER A 95 4.13 1.68 8.34
CA SER A 95 4.76 1.62 9.66
C SER A 95 6.23 2.04 9.64
N SER A 96 7.00 1.64 8.61
CA SER A 96 8.39 2.07 8.45
C SER A 96 8.50 3.59 8.24
N THR A 97 7.57 4.20 7.49
CA THR A 97 7.53 5.66 7.29
C THR A 97 7.28 6.39 8.61
N ILE A 98 6.34 5.92 9.43
CA ILE A 98 6.08 6.51 10.74
C ILE A 98 7.34 6.42 11.62
N LEU A 99 7.88 5.20 11.80
CA LEU A 99 9.05 4.95 12.65
C LEU A 99 10.30 5.73 12.21
N SER A 100 10.44 5.96 10.89
CA SER A 100 11.53 6.75 10.32
C SER A 100 11.31 8.27 10.41
N SER A 101 10.08 8.71 10.67
CA SER A 101 9.71 10.14 10.69
C SER A 101 9.69 10.75 12.09
N VAL A 102 9.68 9.95 13.14
CA VAL A 102 9.72 10.43 14.52
C VAL A 102 11.09 10.99 14.88
N SER A 103 11.16 11.92 15.84
CA SER A 103 12.40 12.58 16.28
C SER A 103 13.41 11.62 16.91
N ASN A 104 12.91 10.59 17.59
CA ASN A 104 13.74 9.53 18.19
C ASN A 104 13.38 8.16 17.57
N PRO A 105 13.87 7.83 16.37
CA PRO A 105 13.54 6.58 15.70
C PRO A 105 14.14 5.39 16.44
N ASN A 106 13.34 4.37 16.67
CA ASN A 106 13.81 3.10 17.19
C ASN A 106 14.40 2.27 16.04
N LEU A 107 15.71 2.33 15.86
CA LEU A 107 16.43 1.65 14.78
C LEU A 107 16.33 0.13 14.87
N ASP A 108 16.20 -0.42 16.08
CA ASP A 108 16.04 -1.88 16.24
C ASP A 108 14.70 -2.36 15.65
N LEU A 109 13.60 -1.65 15.89
CA LEU A 109 12.31 -1.98 15.27
C LEU A 109 12.37 -1.86 13.74
N ILE A 110 13.00 -0.81 13.22
CA ILE A 110 13.13 -0.61 11.77
C ILE A 110 13.99 -1.74 11.16
N ASN A 111 15.10 -2.11 11.78
CA ASN A 111 15.95 -3.20 11.32
C ASN A 111 15.20 -4.53 11.32
N GLN A 112 14.41 -4.83 12.36
CA GLN A 112 13.61 -6.05 12.40
C GLN A 112 12.53 -6.09 11.29
N ILE A 113 11.94 -4.93 10.91
CA ILE A 113 11.05 -4.83 9.75
C ILE A 113 11.83 -5.13 8.46
N VAL A 114 12.97 -4.49 8.25
CA VAL A 114 13.83 -4.66 7.07
C VAL A 114 14.27 -6.12 6.91
N GLU A 115 14.58 -6.79 8.00
CA GLU A 115 14.95 -8.20 8.04
C GLU A 115 13.75 -9.16 7.89
N GLY A 116 12.53 -8.63 7.77
CA GLY A 116 11.29 -9.42 7.66
C GLY A 116 10.91 -10.20 8.92
N LYS A 117 11.55 -9.91 10.06
CA LYS A 117 11.33 -10.59 11.35
C LYS A 117 10.15 -10.03 12.15
N LEU A 118 9.82 -8.76 11.93
CA LEU A 118 8.78 -8.04 12.66
C LEU A 118 7.79 -7.43 11.68
N LEU A 119 6.50 -7.71 11.90
CA LEU A 119 5.41 -7.06 11.19
C LEU A 119 4.76 -6.04 12.10
N ILE A 120 4.63 -4.81 11.62
CA ILE A 120 3.93 -3.73 12.31
C ILE A 120 2.82 -3.21 11.40
N ALA A 121 1.59 -3.15 11.91
CA ALA A 121 0.46 -2.54 11.23
C ALA A 121 0.24 -1.10 11.72
N PHE A 122 -0.39 -0.27 10.89
CA PHE A 122 -0.78 1.08 11.25
C PHE A 122 -2.30 1.18 11.39
N ALA A 123 -2.77 1.50 12.58
CA ALA A 123 -4.17 1.62 12.97
C ALA A 123 -4.53 3.10 13.17
N HIS A 124 -5.08 3.72 12.12
CA HIS A 124 -5.50 5.12 12.14
C HIS A 124 -6.98 5.30 11.86
N THR A 125 -7.49 4.61 10.83
CA THR A 125 -8.87 4.76 10.37
C THR A 125 -9.89 4.38 11.45
N GLU A 126 -10.94 5.17 11.58
CA GLU A 126 -12.08 4.95 12.47
C GLU A 126 -13.39 4.97 11.67
N MET A 127 -14.46 4.39 12.20
CA MET A 127 -15.72 4.22 11.46
C MET A 127 -16.32 5.55 10.98
N ASN A 128 -16.20 6.61 11.79
CA ASN A 128 -16.74 7.93 11.50
C ASN A 128 -15.77 8.84 10.75
N ASN A 129 -14.53 8.37 10.52
CA ASN A 129 -13.51 9.16 9.82
C ASN A 129 -13.75 9.15 8.31
N ARG A 130 -13.86 10.34 7.72
CA ARG A 130 -13.99 10.56 6.27
C ARG A 130 -12.73 11.18 5.67
N TYR A 131 -11.58 10.49 5.84
CA TYR A 131 -10.28 10.92 5.27
C TYR A 131 -9.64 12.15 5.92
N GLU A 132 -10.08 12.52 7.13
CA GLU A 132 -9.46 13.60 7.91
C GLU A 132 -8.37 13.03 8.82
N ASP A 133 -7.11 13.35 8.56
CA ASP A 133 -5.97 12.83 9.33
C ASP A 133 -5.97 13.26 10.81
N SER A 134 -6.66 14.35 11.15
CA SER A 134 -6.80 14.82 12.52
C SER A 134 -7.99 14.25 13.29
N PHE A 135 -8.94 13.61 12.59
CA PHE A 135 -10.12 13.03 13.23
C PHE A 135 -9.77 11.74 13.97
N ILE A 136 -9.78 11.79 15.31
CA ILE A 136 -9.43 10.64 16.16
C ILE A 136 -10.35 10.60 17.38
N GLU A 137 -11.18 9.57 17.49
CA GLU A 137 -12.08 9.29 18.62
C GLU A 137 -11.42 8.38 19.67
N ASN A 138 -10.49 7.50 19.26
CA ASN A 138 -9.74 6.66 20.20
C ASN A 138 -9.00 7.51 21.20
N SER A 139 -9.09 7.18 22.49
CA SER A 139 -8.49 7.94 23.58
C SER A 139 -7.25 7.26 24.16
N ALA A 140 -6.29 8.07 24.58
CA ALA A 140 -5.12 7.67 25.35
C ALA A 140 -5.12 8.37 26.71
N SER A 141 -4.91 7.63 27.78
CA SER A 141 -4.81 8.17 29.14
C SER A 141 -3.58 7.62 29.85
N LEU A 142 -2.91 8.48 30.63
CA LEU A 142 -1.76 8.08 31.45
C LEU A 142 -2.25 7.57 32.81
N LYS A 143 -2.02 6.29 33.11
CA LYS A 143 -2.34 5.67 34.40
C LYS A 143 -1.09 4.98 34.94
N ASP A 144 -0.73 5.27 36.18
CA ASP A 144 0.46 4.69 36.84
C ASP A 144 1.73 4.74 35.95
N ASN A 145 1.99 5.89 35.34
CA ASN A 145 3.09 6.12 34.40
C ASN A 145 3.07 5.22 33.14
N LYS A 146 1.94 4.63 32.79
CA LYS A 146 1.75 3.83 31.56
C LYS A 146 0.59 4.39 30.75
N TRP A 147 0.79 4.49 29.47
CA TRP A 147 -0.30 4.84 28.55
C TRP A 147 -1.26 3.68 28.37
N CYS A 148 -2.54 3.99 28.39
CA CYS A 148 -3.63 3.05 28.20
C CYS A 148 -4.55 3.58 27.10
N LEU A 149 -4.81 2.77 26.07
CA LEU A 149 -5.67 3.11 24.94
C LEU A 149 -7.05 2.51 25.09
N ASN A 150 -8.07 3.27 24.68
CA ASN A 150 -9.46 2.82 24.59
C ASN A 150 -10.09 3.30 23.28
N GLY A 151 -10.91 2.45 22.69
CA GLY A 151 -11.64 2.73 21.45
C GLY A 151 -11.52 1.62 20.41
N THR A 152 -11.86 1.92 19.16
CA THR A 152 -11.85 0.95 18.06
C THR A 152 -11.26 1.58 16.82
N LYS A 153 -10.35 0.87 16.16
CA LYS A 153 -9.84 1.19 14.84
C LYS A 153 -10.44 0.25 13.80
N SER A 154 -10.86 0.82 12.70
CA SER A 154 -11.50 0.11 11.59
C SER A 154 -10.53 -0.05 10.43
N PHE A 155 -10.72 -1.11 9.64
CA PHE A 155 -9.97 -1.32 8.39
C PHE A 155 -8.43 -1.23 8.56
N VAL A 156 -7.90 -1.94 9.54
CA VAL A 156 -6.45 -2.01 9.76
C VAL A 156 -5.87 -3.14 8.90
N ILE A 157 -5.13 -2.77 7.86
CA ILE A 157 -4.49 -3.72 6.93
C ILE A 157 -3.46 -4.54 7.71
N ASN A 158 -3.53 -5.87 7.61
CA ASN A 158 -2.69 -6.83 8.33
C ASN A 158 -2.71 -6.64 9.87
N GLY A 159 -3.74 -6.02 10.43
CA GLY A 159 -3.84 -5.77 11.86
C GLY A 159 -3.92 -7.04 12.71
N ASP A 160 -4.46 -8.13 12.18
CA ASP A 160 -4.55 -9.43 12.85
C ASP A 160 -3.26 -10.24 12.79
N THR A 161 -2.42 -10.01 11.78
CA THR A 161 -1.18 -10.77 11.55
C THR A 161 0.08 -10.05 11.99
N ALA A 162 -0.02 -8.75 12.29
CA ALA A 162 1.09 -7.96 12.81
C ALA A 162 1.51 -8.40 14.22
N ASN A 163 2.78 -8.28 14.55
CA ASN A 163 3.31 -8.51 15.90
C ASN A 163 2.99 -7.32 16.82
N LYS A 164 3.09 -6.12 16.27
CA LYS A 164 2.81 -4.85 16.95
C LYS A 164 1.94 -3.96 16.06
N VAL A 165 1.28 -3.00 16.69
CA VAL A 165 0.43 -2.02 15.98
C VAL A 165 0.83 -0.61 16.39
N ILE A 166 1.05 0.27 15.42
CA ILE A 166 1.14 1.71 15.65
C ILE A 166 -0.28 2.25 15.64
N VAL A 167 -0.70 2.91 16.71
CA VAL A 167 -2.07 3.38 16.90
C VAL A 167 -2.08 4.89 17.09
N SER A 168 -2.92 5.60 16.35
CA SER A 168 -3.21 7.00 16.64
C SER A 168 -4.30 7.10 17.70
N ALA A 169 -4.10 7.92 18.72
CA ALA A 169 -5.11 8.14 19.75
C ALA A 169 -5.07 9.59 20.27
N ARG A 170 -6.20 10.05 20.78
CA ARG A 170 -6.38 11.39 21.36
C ARG A 170 -5.87 11.41 22.79
N ILE A 171 -4.87 12.25 23.05
CA ILE A 171 -4.33 12.51 24.39
C ILE A 171 -5.14 13.62 25.07
N ASP A 172 -5.48 14.66 24.29
CA ASP A 172 -6.17 15.87 24.77
C ASP A 172 -6.88 16.57 23.61
N GLY A 173 -7.83 17.47 23.91
CA GLY A 173 -8.59 18.25 22.92
C GLY A 173 -9.77 17.50 22.30
N ASP A 174 -10.40 18.14 21.31
CA ASP A 174 -11.55 17.60 20.58
C ASP A 174 -11.12 16.66 19.44
N VAL A 175 -12.03 15.83 18.97
CA VAL A 175 -11.78 14.76 17.97
C VAL A 175 -11.18 15.26 16.66
N ASN A 176 -11.42 16.52 16.28
CA ASN A 176 -10.92 17.14 15.05
C ASN A 176 -9.68 18.01 15.26
N ASP A 177 -9.23 18.21 16.50
CA ASP A 177 -8.10 19.07 16.79
C ASP A 177 -6.81 18.52 16.20
N LYS A 178 -5.98 19.39 15.63
CA LYS A 178 -4.66 19.02 15.12
C LYS A 178 -3.62 18.79 16.22
N ALA A 179 -3.81 19.43 17.37
CA ALA A 179 -3.03 19.19 18.58
C ALA A 179 -3.65 18.05 19.43
N GLY A 180 -2.91 17.55 20.41
CA GLY A 180 -3.39 16.51 21.32
C GLY A 180 -3.46 15.10 20.69
N ILE A 181 -2.85 14.88 19.56
CA ILE A 181 -2.73 13.56 18.91
C ILE A 181 -1.47 12.86 19.43
N GLY A 182 -1.57 11.56 19.73
CA GLY A 182 -0.45 10.69 20.02
C GLY A 182 -0.37 9.52 19.05
N LEU A 183 0.85 9.09 18.74
CA LEU A 183 1.13 7.82 18.12
C LEU A 183 1.70 6.88 19.17
N PHE A 184 1.17 5.68 19.24
CA PHE A 184 1.49 4.70 20.25
C PHE A 184 1.84 3.36 19.62
N LEU A 185 2.83 2.67 20.17
CA LEU A 185 3.14 1.30 19.83
C LEU A 185 2.48 0.36 20.86
N VAL A 186 1.77 -0.65 20.37
CA VAL A 186 1.03 -1.63 21.17
C VAL A 186 1.40 -3.04 20.73
N ASP A 187 1.62 -3.96 21.65
CA ASP A 187 1.76 -5.37 21.35
C ASP A 187 0.41 -5.97 20.96
N ASN A 188 0.35 -6.70 19.85
CA ASN A 188 -0.92 -7.17 19.28
C ASN A 188 -1.66 -8.18 20.16
N ASP A 189 -0.95 -8.90 21.05
CA ASP A 189 -1.53 -9.82 22.03
C ASP A 189 -2.44 -9.13 23.07
N GLN A 190 -2.34 -7.81 23.22
CA GLN A 190 -3.16 -6.98 24.11
C GLN A 190 -4.43 -6.43 23.43
N ILE A 191 -4.61 -6.72 22.14
CA ILE A 191 -5.66 -6.13 21.31
C ILE A 191 -6.67 -7.22 20.92
N LYS A 192 -7.96 -6.95 21.14
CA LYS A 192 -9.00 -7.80 20.58
C LYS A 192 -9.18 -7.44 19.12
N ASN A 193 -9.11 -8.42 18.22
CA ASN A 193 -9.27 -8.21 16.80
C ASN A 193 -10.46 -8.99 16.21
N ARG A 194 -11.02 -8.44 15.13
CA ARG A 194 -12.00 -9.08 14.27
C ARG A 194 -11.50 -9.01 12.84
N SER A 195 -10.88 -10.09 12.39
CA SER A 195 -10.28 -10.17 11.06
C SER A 195 -11.31 -10.50 9.97
N TYR A 196 -11.04 -10.03 8.77
CA TYR A 196 -11.80 -10.33 7.56
C TYR A 196 -10.92 -10.15 6.31
N ASN A 197 -11.32 -10.81 5.21
CA ASN A 197 -10.67 -10.61 3.92
C ASN A 197 -11.37 -9.48 3.18
N THR A 198 -10.59 -8.62 2.54
CA THR A 198 -11.09 -7.61 1.61
C THR A 198 -11.41 -8.25 0.24
N VAL A 199 -12.14 -7.52 -0.61
CA VAL A 199 -12.54 -8.03 -1.95
C VAL A 199 -11.32 -8.34 -2.81
N ASP A 200 -10.26 -7.58 -2.65
CA ASP A 200 -8.96 -7.76 -3.31
C ASP A 200 -8.07 -8.83 -2.66
N GLY A 201 -8.56 -9.53 -1.63
CA GLY A 201 -7.87 -10.64 -0.98
C GLY A 201 -6.84 -10.26 0.08
N TYR A 202 -6.65 -8.98 0.38
CA TYR A 202 -5.85 -8.57 1.54
C TYR A 202 -6.55 -8.91 2.86
N ARG A 203 -5.75 -9.00 3.94
CA ARG A 203 -6.28 -9.13 5.30
C ARG A 203 -6.47 -7.76 5.92
N ALA A 204 -7.63 -7.56 6.52
CA ALA A 204 -7.89 -6.39 7.35
C ALA A 204 -8.59 -6.80 8.65
N SER A 205 -8.58 -5.92 9.64
CA SER A 205 -9.23 -6.17 10.91
C SER A 205 -9.80 -4.90 11.54
N GLU A 206 -10.83 -5.07 12.35
CA GLU A 206 -11.17 -4.13 13.42
C GLU A 206 -10.32 -4.45 14.64
N LEU A 207 -9.72 -3.43 15.23
CA LEU A 207 -8.92 -3.54 16.45
C LEU A 207 -9.62 -2.81 17.60
N ILE A 208 -9.90 -3.54 18.68
CA ILE A 208 -10.61 -3.03 19.86
C ILE A 208 -9.62 -2.92 21.01
N PHE A 209 -9.47 -1.70 21.52
CA PHE A 209 -8.59 -1.35 22.63
C PHE A 209 -9.44 -1.16 23.90
N ASP A 210 -9.15 -1.97 24.91
CA ASP A 210 -9.80 -1.94 26.22
C ASP A 210 -8.71 -1.83 27.27
N THR A 211 -8.32 -0.60 27.58
CA THR A 211 -7.20 -0.30 28.50
C THR A 211 -5.88 -0.95 28.04
N ALA A 212 -5.68 -1.05 26.73
CA ALA A 212 -4.48 -1.64 26.13
C ALA A 212 -3.24 -0.81 26.49
N LYS A 213 -2.21 -1.46 27.04
CA LYS A 213 -0.95 -0.77 27.41
C LYS A 213 -0.18 -0.40 26.15
N ALA A 214 0.36 0.81 26.12
CA ALA A 214 0.99 1.38 24.97
C ALA A 214 2.26 2.17 25.32
N GLU A 215 3.19 2.23 24.37
CA GLU A 215 4.36 3.08 24.42
C GLU A 215 4.14 4.29 23.50
N LEU A 216 4.31 5.51 24.03
CA LEU A 216 4.21 6.73 23.22
C LEU A 216 5.45 6.90 22.35
N ILE A 217 5.26 7.03 21.03
CA ILE A 217 6.38 7.21 20.06
C ILE A 217 6.43 8.61 19.46
N ALA A 218 5.29 9.31 19.35
CA ALA A 218 5.23 10.71 18.92
C ALA A 218 3.97 11.37 19.48
N ARG A 219 3.96 12.71 19.54
CA ARG A 219 2.80 13.48 20.02
C ARG A 219 2.63 14.79 19.27
N ASP A 220 1.41 15.33 19.35
CA ASP A 220 1.05 16.65 18.84
C ASP A 220 1.35 16.79 17.32
N ASN A 221 1.98 17.90 16.93
CA ASN A 221 2.31 18.19 15.53
C ASN A 221 3.23 17.14 14.90
N GLU A 222 4.12 16.52 15.68
CA GLU A 222 4.97 15.44 15.20
C GLU A 222 4.15 14.22 14.83
N ALA A 223 3.22 13.81 15.69
CA ALA A 223 2.34 12.68 15.44
C ALA A 223 1.51 12.89 14.18
N LEU A 224 0.87 14.05 14.04
CA LEU A 224 0.08 14.38 12.85
C LEU A 224 0.95 14.40 11.57
N SER A 225 2.15 14.98 11.62
CA SER A 225 3.08 14.99 10.49
C SER A 225 3.49 13.58 10.07
N CYS A 226 3.72 12.66 11.02
CA CYS A 226 4.02 11.26 10.73
C CYS A 226 2.83 10.54 10.08
N ILE A 227 1.60 10.79 10.54
CA ILE A 227 0.37 10.25 9.94
C ILE A 227 0.23 10.70 8.48
N ILE A 228 0.33 12.01 8.23
CA ILE A 228 0.23 12.59 6.88
C ILE A 228 1.29 12.00 5.94
N LYS A 229 2.54 11.89 6.40
CA LYS A 229 3.62 11.29 5.60
C LYS A 229 3.35 9.81 5.27
N ALA A 230 2.90 9.03 6.25
CA ALA A 230 2.58 7.62 6.03
C ALA A 230 1.41 7.46 5.05
N ASN A 231 0.35 8.25 5.18
CA ASN A 231 -0.79 8.24 4.27
C ASN A 231 -0.37 8.66 2.85
N SER A 232 0.50 9.66 2.71
CA SER A 232 1.05 10.07 1.41
C SER A 232 1.89 8.95 0.79
N ALA A 233 2.77 8.30 1.56
CA ALA A 233 3.56 7.15 1.09
C ALA A 233 2.66 5.98 0.66
N GLY A 234 1.65 5.65 1.45
CA GLY A 234 0.66 4.63 1.12
C GLY A 234 -0.15 4.96 -0.14
N ALA A 235 -0.56 6.23 -0.31
CA ALA A 235 -1.28 6.66 -1.51
C ALA A 235 -0.41 6.58 -2.78
N LEU A 236 0.89 6.90 -2.69
CA LEU A 236 1.84 6.69 -3.79
C LEU A 236 1.98 5.20 -4.12
N ALA A 237 2.22 4.37 -3.10
CA ALA A 237 2.37 2.93 -3.24
C ALA A 237 1.15 2.30 -3.94
N LEU A 238 -0.06 2.57 -3.45
CA LEU A 238 -1.30 2.08 -4.05
C LEU A 238 -1.57 2.63 -5.46
N SER A 239 -1.07 3.84 -5.77
CA SER A 239 -1.18 4.40 -7.12
C SER A 239 -0.28 3.66 -8.11
N ALA A 240 0.93 3.31 -7.69
CA ALA A 240 1.85 2.50 -8.49
C ALA A 240 1.37 1.05 -8.65
N GLU A 241 0.82 0.44 -7.58
CA GLU A 241 0.21 -0.88 -7.62
C GLU A 241 -0.92 -0.94 -8.65
N ALA A 242 -1.84 0.02 -8.60
CA ALA A 242 -2.94 0.10 -9.54
C ALA A 242 -2.46 0.30 -11.00
N LEU A 243 -1.37 1.05 -11.23
CA LEU A 243 -0.75 1.16 -12.54
C LEU A 243 -0.29 -0.22 -13.04
N GLY A 244 0.40 -0.99 -12.21
CA GLY A 244 0.84 -2.35 -12.56
C GLY A 244 -0.32 -3.28 -12.90
N ILE A 245 -1.43 -3.21 -12.16
CA ILE A 245 -2.66 -3.95 -12.45
C ILE A 245 -3.25 -3.53 -13.81
N MET A 246 -3.34 -2.22 -14.08
CA MET A 246 -3.88 -1.70 -15.34
C MET A 246 -3.05 -2.13 -16.55
N GLU A 247 -1.71 -2.08 -16.45
CA GLU A 247 -0.82 -2.56 -17.51
C GLU A 247 -1.00 -4.06 -17.78
N THR A 248 -1.16 -4.85 -16.72
CA THR A 248 -1.42 -6.30 -16.84
C THR A 248 -2.77 -6.57 -17.50
N CYS A 249 -3.83 -5.89 -17.08
CA CYS A 249 -5.16 -6.00 -17.70
C CYS A 249 -5.13 -5.64 -19.19
N PHE A 250 -4.44 -4.55 -19.54
CA PHE A 250 -4.27 -4.12 -20.93
C PHE A 250 -3.56 -5.19 -21.77
N ASN A 251 -2.44 -5.71 -21.31
CA ASN A 251 -1.66 -6.71 -22.03
C ASN A 251 -2.44 -8.02 -22.23
N LEU A 252 -3.09 -8.54 -21.19
CA LEU A 252 -3.94 -9.73 -21.27
C LEU A 252 -5.10 -9.53 -22.26
N THR A 253 -5.70 -8.35 -22.25
CA THR A 253 -6.78 -8.01 -23.21
C THR A 253 -6.25 -7.95 -24.64
N LEU A 254 -5.09 -7.33 -24.86
CA LEU A 254 -4.47 -7.23 -26.17
C LEU A 254 -4.15 -8.61 -26.76
N ASP A 255 -3.61 -9.51 -25.94
CA ASP A 255 -3.28 -10.86 -26.37
C ASP A 255 -4.54 -11.69 -26.67
N TYR A 256 -5.57 -11.56 -25.84
CA TYR A 256 -6.87 -12.18 -26.12
C TYR A 256 -7.46 -11.69 -27.43
N LEU A 257 -7.47 -10.39 -27.70
CA LEU A 257 -8.01 -9.80 -28.93
C LEU A 257 -7.25 -10.25 -30.19
N LYS A 258 -5.92 -10.49 -30.08
CA LYS A 258 -5.10 -11.01 -31.18
C LYS A 258 -5.37 -12.48 -31.48
N THR A 259 -5.68 -13.27 -30.45
CA THR A 259 -5.82 -14.74 -30.57
C THR A 259 -7.26 -15.19 -30.81
N ARG A 260 -8.25 -14.48 -30.27
CA ARG A 260 -9.68 -14.82 -30.39
C ARG A 260 -10.20 -14.56 -31.80
N ASN A 261 -10.70 -15.60 -32.46
CA ASN A 261 -11.31 -15.51 -33.79
C ASN A 261 -12.82 -15.56 -33.73
N GLN A 262 -13.48 -14.63 -34.41
CA GLN A 262 -14.91 -14.57 -34.66
C GLN A 262 -15.17 -13.92 -36.03
N PHE A 263 -16.26 -14.27 -36.71
CA PHE A 263 -16.59 -13.73 -38.03
C PHE A 263 -15.46 -13.93 -39.07
N GLY A 264 -14.73 -15.06 -38.96
CA GLY A 264 -13.68 -15.44 -39.90
C GLY A 264 -12.32 -14.74 -39.73
N LYS A 265 -12.14 -13.92 -38.68
CA LYS A 265 -10.87 -13.21 -38.39
C LYS A 265 -10.67 -12.93 -36.90
N SER A 266 -9.46 -12.52 -36.53
CA SER A 266 -9.18 -12.05 -35.17
C SER A 266 -10.07 -10.86 -34.81
N ILE A 267 -10.67 -10.87 -33.61
CA ILE A 267 -11.55 -9.77 -33.16
C ILE A 267 -10.78 -8.46 -32.99
N GLY A 268 -9.48 -8.50 -32.73
CA GLY A 268 -8.60 -7.32 -32.69
C GLY A 268 -8.40 -6.64 -34.06
N SER A 269 -8.85 -7.27 -35.18
CA SER A 269 -8.83 -6.64 -36.51
C SER A 269 -9.99 -5.67 -36.75
N PHE A 270 -10.99 -5.61 -35.86
CA PHE A 270 -12.11 -4.67 -36.00
C PHE A 270 -11.72 -3.28 -35.47
N GLN A 271 -11.90 -2.25 -36.29
CA GLN A 271 -11.50 -0.88 -36.00
C GLN A 271 -12.11 -0.34 -34.69
N SER A 272 -13.39 -0.67 -34.41
CA SER A 272 -14.07 -0.26 -33.17
C SER A 272 -13.37 -0.79 -31.90
N ILE A 273 -12.79 -2.01 -31.96
CA ILE A 273 -12.03 -2.62 -30.88
C ILE A 273 -10.65 -1.95 -30.74
N GLN A 274 -10.01 -1.69 -31.89
CA GLN A 274 -8.70 -1.01 -31.91
C GLN A 274 -8.79 0.39 -31.27
N HIS A 275 -9.83 1.16 -31.57
CA HIS A 275 -10.03 2.50 -30.98
C HIS A 275 -10.18 2.40 -29.45
N ARG A 276 -10.96 1.47 -28.93
CA ARG A 276 -11.10 1.26 -27.48
C ARG A 276 -9.77 0.88 -26.80
N MET A 277 -8.97 0.04 -27.45
CA MET A 277 -7.64 -0.30 -26.93
C MET A 277 -6.69 0.90 -26.93
N VAL A 278 -6.76 1.76 -27.94
CA VAL A 278 -5.98 2.99 -28.01
C VAL A 278 -6.40 3.96 -26.89
N ASP A 279 -7.71 4.15 -26.70
CA ASP A 279 -8.24 5.01 -25.64
C ASP A 279 -7.80 4.52 -24.25
N MET A 280 -7.86 3.19 -24.01
CA MET A 280 -7.38 2.59 -22.77
C MET A 280 -5.87 2.81 -22.59
N MET A 281 -5.07 2.64 -23.61
CA MET A 281 -3.63 2.88 -23.58
C MET A 281 -3.29 4.33 -23.24
N LEU A 282 -3.97 5.30 -23.86
CA LEU A 282 -3.75 6.72 -23.63
C LEU A 282 -4.05 7.10 -22.16
N GLU A 283 -5.12 6.54 -21.58
CA GLU A 283 -5.46 6.78 -20.18
C GLU A 283 -4.43 6.14 -19.22
N ILE A 284 -3.93 4.94 -19.51
CA ILE A 284 -2.86 4.29 -18.73
C ILE A 284 -1.57 5.11 -18.79
N GLU A 285 -1.17 5.63 -19.96
CA GLU A 285 0.01 6.48 -20.10
C GLU A 285 -0.11 7.80 -19.32
N GLN A 286 -1.31 8.36 -19.20
CA GLN A 286 -1.55 9.51 -18.33
C GLN A 286 -1.36 9.14 -16.85
N VAL A 287 -1.87 7.98 -16.41
CA VAL A 287 -1.66 7.48 -15.05
C VAL A 287 -0.17 7.30 -14.78
N LYS A 288 0.55 6.66 -15.70
CA LYS A 288 1.99 6.44 -15.60
C LYS A 288 2.74 7.77 -15.40
N SER A 289 2.43 8.76 -16.22
CA SER A 289 3.02 10.10 -16.11
C SER A 289 2.72 10.77 -14.76
N ALA A 290 1.48 10.62 -14.25
CA ALA A 290 1.09 11.16 -12.96
C ALA A 290 1.79 10.44 -11.78
N VAL A 291 1.94 9.12 -11.83
CA VAL A 291 2.67 8.33 -10.83
C VAL A 291 4.16 8.71 -10.84
N MET A 292 4.78 8.85 -12.02
CA MET A 292 6.17 9.31 -12.15
C MET A 292 6.38 10.70 -11.56
N LEU A 293 5.45 11.64 -11.79
CA LEU A 293 5.52 12.97 -11.19
C LEU A 293 5.36 12.91 -9.67
N ALA A 294 4.41 12.12 -9.16
CA ALA A 294 4.21 11.93 -7.73
C ALA A 294 5.44 11.32 -7.06
N SER A 295 6.04 10.31 -7.69
CA SER A 295 7.26 9.64 -7.27
C SER A 295 8.45 10.61 -7.20
N SER A 296 8.73 11.34 -8.27
CA SER A 296 9.85 12.29 -8.35
C SER A 296 9.75 13.47 -7.36
N THR A 297 8.53 13.79 -6.92
CA THR A 297 8.27 14.87 -5.95
C THR A 297 8.03 14.39 -4.52
N TYR A 298 8.21 13.10 -4.26
CA TYR A 298 7.95 12.49 -2.94
C TYR A 298 8.74 13.14 -1.80
N ARG A 299 9.98 13.57 -2.06
CA ARG A 299 10.85 14.29 -1.10
C ARG A 299 10.77 15.82 -1.18
N SER A 300 9.87 16.35 -1.99
CA SER A 300 9.64 17.79 -2.05
C SER A 300 8.97 18.32 -0.77
N ASP A 301 8.72 19.63 -0.71
CA ASP A 301 7.92 20.20 0.36
C ASP A 301 6.54 19.53 0.43
N GLU A 302 5.93 19.55 1.62
CA GLU A 302 4.68 18.86 1.93
C GLU A 302 3.57 19.20 0.93
N LYS A 303 3.40 20.48 0.62
CA LYS A 303 2.34 20.95 -0.28
C LYS A 303 2.51 20.42 -1.71
N THR A 304 3.73 20.39 -2.22
CA THR A 304 4.05 19.88 -3.58
C THR A 304 3.87 18.35 -3.61
N ARG A 305 4.43 17.66 -2.64
CA ARG A 305 4.30 16.19 -2.49
C ARG A 305 2.83 15.77 -2.46
N ASP A 306 2.07 16.30 -1.51
CA ASP A 306 0.70 15.86 -1.25
C ASP A 306 -0.24 16.21 -2.40
N ARG A 307 -0.04 17.37 -3.04
CA ARG A 307 -0.79 17.74 -4.26
C ARG A 307 -0.56 16.74 -5.38
N ASN A 308 0.69 16.37 -5.66
CA ASN A 308 1.01 15.50 -6.79
C ASN A 308 0.60 14.06 -6.53
N ILE A 309 0.76 13.57 -5.30
CA ILE A 309 0.29 12.23 -4.89
C ILE A 309 -1.25 12.17 -4.94
N SER A 310 -1.95 13.18 -4.43
CA SER A 310 -3.41 13.24 -4.47
C SER A 310 -3.94 13.31 -5.91
N ALA A 311 -3.26 14.04 -6.80
CA ALA A 311 -3.62 14.11 -8.21
C ALA A 311 -3.45 12.74 -8.90
N ALA A 312 -2.34 12.04 -8.65
CA ALA A 312 -2.11 10.69 -9.15
C ALA A 312 -3.18 9.72 -8.63
N LYS A 313 -3.47 9.73 -7.32
CA LYS A 313 -4.47 8.87 -6.69
C LYS A 313 -5.89 9.10 -7.22
N ASN A 314 -6.26 10.35 -7.48
CA ASN A 314 -7.55 10.69 -8.10
C ASN A 314 -7.63 10.14 -9.54
N LEU A 315 -6.60 10.36 -10.35
CA LEU A 315 -6.54 9.85 -11.73
C LEU A 315 -6.61 8.33 -11.78
N VAL A 316 -5.84 7.64 -10.92
CA VAL A 316 -5.85 6.17 -10.75
C VAL A 316 -7.25 5.65 -10.46
N GLY A 317 -8.02 6.30 -9.59
CA GLY A 317 -9.37 5.88 -9.26
C GLY A 317 -10.32 5.93 -10.47
N ARG A 318 -10.20 6.98 -11.30
CA ARG A 318 -10.99 7.13 -12.53
C ARG A 318 -10.59 6.13 -13.62
N VAL A 319 -9.31 6.06 -13.90
CA VAL A 319 -8.78 5.23 -15.00
C VAL A 319 -8.83 3.75 -14.65
N GLY A 320 -8.57 3.37 -13.41
CA GLY A 320 -8.68 1.98 -12.96
C GLY A 320 -10.08 1.40 -13.16
N LYS A 321 -11.13 2.20 -12.88
CA LYS A 321 -12.50 1.82 -13.20
C LYS A 321 -12.69 1.61 -14.70
N LEU A 322 -12.26 2.56 -15.53
CA LEU A 322 -12.38 2.49 -16.99
C LEU A 322 -11.67 1.24 -17.52
N VAL A 323 -10.42 0.98 -17.12
CA VAL A 323 -9.64 -0.18 -17.57
C VAL A 323 -10.32 -1.49 -17.17
N ALA A 324 -10.85 -1.59 -15.94
CA ALA A 324 -11.55 -2.79 -15.48
C ALA A 324 -12.81 -3.06 -16.32
N GLU A 325 -13.65 -2.04 -16.55
CA GLU A 325 -14.87 -2.15 -17.35
C GLU A 325 -14.56 -2.50 -18.81
N GLU A 326 -13.57 -1.84 -19.43
CA GLU A 326 -13.16 -2.11 -20.80
C GLU A 326 -12.56 -3.49 -20.97
N THR A 327 -11.72 -3.94 -20.05
CA THR A 327 -11.12 -5.29 -20.06
C THR A 327 -12.22 -6.35 -20.06
N ILE A 328 -13.19 -6.27 -19.15
CA ILE A 328 -14.31 -7.22 -19.10
C ILE A 328 -15.13 -7.17 -20.39
N GLN A 329 -15.48 -5.99 -20.86
CA GLN A 329 -16.27 -5.80 -22.08
C GLN A 329 -15.58 -6.37 -23.32
N LEU A 330 -14.26 -6.18 -23.45
CA LEU A 330 -13.48 -6.64 -24.61
C LEU A 330 -13.24 -8.14 -24.61
N HIS A 331 -13.30 -8.81 -23.47
CA HIS A 331 -13.31 -10.27 -23.37
C HIS A 331 -14.67 -10.89 -23.72
N GLY A 332 -15.72 -10.09 -23.85
CA GLY A 332 -17.04 -10.50 -24.37
C GLY A 332 -17.78 -11.49 -23.47
N ASP A 333 -17.55 -11.49 -22.19
CA ASP A 333 -18.26 -12.35 -21.24
C ASP A 333 -19.70 -11.86 -21.01
N ARG A 334 -20.65 -12.57 -21.63
CA ARG A 334 -22.09 -12.32 -21.45
C ARG A 334 -22.60 -12.55 -20.02
N LYS A 335 -21.83 -13.24 -19.19
CA LYS A 335 -22.23 -13.56 -17.81
C LYS A 335 -21.85 -12.46 -16.80
N SER A 336 -20.94 -11.57 -17.17
CA SER A 336 -20.51 -10.45 -16.34
C SER A 336 -21.34 -9.16 -16.52
N VAL A 337 -22.37 -9.19 -17.38
CA VAL A 337 -23.25 -8.05 -17.70
C VAL A 337 -24.65 -8.20 -17.04
N VAL A 338 -24.73 -8.88 -15.90
CA VAL A 338 -25.96 -8.98 -15.11
C VAL A 338 -25.72 -8.40 -13.73
#